data_1a5485382f138aca9bd418a73e2f1340
#
_entry.id   1a5485382f138aca9bd418a73e2f1340
#
_cell.length_a   1.000
_cell.length_b   1.000
_cell.length_c   1.000
_cell.angle_alpha   90.00
_cell.angle_beta   90.00
_cell.angle_gamma   90.00
#
_symmetry.space_group_name_H-M   'P 1'
#
loop_
_entity.id
_entity.type
_entity.pdbx_description
1 polymer ?
#
loop_
_entity_poly.entity_id
_entity_poly.type
_entity_poly.pdbx_seq_one_letter_code
_entity_poly.pdbx_strand_id
1 'polypeptide(L)'
;MKKRTLLLFIVVFAFNQSSIYAQNTDVFSPKYIKETMVKVTDWQMKNQIHKETDWTNGAFFAGVFAAYETTKSPRIMDSLMAMGERNLWLPHPRFDHADDIAISQTYIDLYRIKKDRRMIQATIDSVLKMRKIKGNEEKKHGIAWWWCDALFMAPPTLAKLAVTLKDPSFFVQNDSLYKQCYDLLYNKEEHLFARDAKYLWNVQGEGKKEANGKKLFWSRGNGWVMGGLVKLLKEMPKNYPTRSFYVTLYKEMAARLLSLQQADGLWRASLLDPASYPGGEGSGSGFDCYAMAWGINNGILNKATYLPAVQKTWKALNSLITPAGKVGWVQPIGADPRRNFNSESFEVYGAGAFLLAGSEVIKLKK
;
A
#
# COMPACT_ATOMS: atom_id res chain seq x y z
N MET A 1 62.22 40.72 -52.51
CA MET A 1 60.78 40.59 -52.16
C MET A 1 60.49 39.10 -52.03
N LYS A 2 60.35 38.61 -50.78
CA LYS A 2 59.99 37.23 -50.47
C LYS A 2 58.52 37.10 -50.16
N LYS A 3 57.76 36.39 -51.00
CA LYS A 3 56.35 36.08 -50.76
C LYS A 3 56.23 34.99 -49.68
N ARG A 4 55.58 35.28 -48.57
CA ARG A 4 55.22 34.31 -47.54
C ARG A 4 53.82 33.78 -47.87
N THR A 5 53.75 32.47 -48.17
CA THR A 5 52.51 31.75 -48.36
C THR A 5 52.00 31.33 -46.97
N LEU A 6 50.78 31.79 -46.59
CA LEU A 6 50.14 31.46 -45.34
C LEU A 6 49.26 30.21 -45.58
N LEU A 7 49.64 29.05 -45.00
CA LEU A 7 48.84 27.84 -45.01
C LEU A 7 47.79 27.92 -43.89
N LEU A 8 46.53 27.95 -44.26
CA LEU A 8 45.40 27.91 -43.36
C LEU A 8 45.06 26.44 -43.07
N PHE A 9 45.31 25.94 -41.85
CA PHE A 9 44.83 24.63 -41.39
C PHE A 9 43.40 24.76 -40.92
N ILE A 10 42.44 24.20 -41.66
CA ILE A 10 41.05 24.05 -41.24
C ILE A 10 40.99 22.76 -40.42
N VAL A 11 40.86 22.87 -39.10
CA VAL A 11 40.58 21.77 -38.21
C VAL A 11 39.05 21.53 -38.22
N VAL A 12 38.60 20.47 -38.90
CA VAL A 12 37.21 20.02 -38.89
C VAL A 12 36.97 19.25 -37.58
N PHE A 13 36.32 19.90 -36.60
CA PHE A 13 35.79 19.20 -35.45
C PHE A 13 34.54 18.42 -35.87
N ALA A 14 34.69 17.11 -36.06
CA ALA A 14 33.55 16.22 -36.18
C ALA A 14 32.90 16.07 -34.82
N PHE A 15 31.80 16.82 -34.57
CA PHE A 15 30.90 16.55 -33.47
C PHE A 15 30.18 15.23 -33.70
N ASN A 16 30.66 14.15 -33.06
CA ASN A 16 29.91 12.92 -32.90
C ASN A 16 28.71 13.23 -32.00
N GLN A 17 27.58 13.58 -32.60
CA GLN A 17 26.29 13.57 -31.92
C GLN A 17 25.91 12.10 -31.69
N SER A 18 26.34 11.53 -30.57
CA SER A 18 25.75 10.31 -30.03
C SER A 18 24.31 10.65 -29.67
N SER A 19 23.37 10.40 -30.59
CA SER A 19 21.96 10.40 -30.32
C SER A 19 21.69 9.30 -29.30
N ILE A 20 21.69 9.67 -28.01
CA ILE A 20 21.14 8.81 -26.96
C ILE A 20 19.64 8.73 -27.27
N TYR A 21 19.25 7.73 -28.02
CA TYR A 21 17.87 7.30 -28.09
C TYR A 21 17.48 6.91 -26.67
N ALA A 22 16.81 7.81 -25.95
CA ALA A 22 16.07 7.44 -24.75
C ALA A 22 15.10 6.35 -25.21
N GLN A 23 15.42 5.10 -24.94
CA GLN A 23 14.51 3.99 -25.15
C GLN A 23 13.24 4.35 -24.40
N ASN A 24 12.16 4.54 -25.15
CA ASN A 24 10.84 4.85 -24.60
C ASN A 24 10.39 3.59 -23.83
N THR A 25 10.82 3.51 -22.56
CA THR A 25 10.67 2.32 -21.74
C THR A 25 9.21 2.15 -21.40
N ASP A 26 8.55 1.15 -22.00
CA ASP A 26 7.16 0.81 -21.68
C ASP A 26 7.07 0.32 -20.24
N VAL A 27 6.70 1.24 -19.32
CA VAL A 27 6.55 0.94 -17.89
C VAL A 27 5.43 -0.08 -17.59
N PHE A 28 4.64 -0.45 -18.60
CA PHE A 28 3.61 -1.48 -18.53
C PHE A 28 4.07 -2.83 -19.05
N SER A 29 5.27 -2.93 -19.62
CA SER A 29 5.77 -4.22 -20.07
C SER A 29 6.01 -5.15 -18.86
N PRO A 30 5.62 -6.43 -18.94
CA PRO A 30 5.84 -7.39 -17.86
C PRO A 30 7.31 -7.49 -17.42
N LYS A 31 8.24 -7.35 -18.37
CA LYS A 31 9.68 -7.35 -18.09
C LYS A 31 10.05 -6.17 -17.19
N TYR A 32 9.68 -4.95 -17.60
CA TYR A 32 9.99 -3.74 -16.84
C TYR A 32 9.39 -3.78 -15.43
N ILE A 33 8.10 -4.19 -15.29
CA ILE A 33 7.44 -4.29 -14.01
C ILE A 33 8.22 -5.24 -13.08
N LYS A 34 8.55 -6.43 -13.54
CA LYS A 34 9.30 -7.42 -12.75
C LYS A 34 10.69 -6.91 -12.33
N GLU A 35 11.44 -6.34 -13.26
CA GLU A 35 12.78 -5.79 -12.99
C GLU A 35 12.70 -4.63 -11.98
N THR A 36 11.71 -3.76 -12.11
CA THR A 36 11.52 -2.65 -11.18
C THR A 36 11.09 -3.13 -9.80
N MET A 37 10.19 -4.12 -9.70
CA MET A 37 9.81 -4.73 -8.42
C MET A 37 11.02 -5.36 -7.71
N VAL A 38 11.88 -6.07 -8.45
CA VAL A 38 13.14 -6.61 -7.88
C VAL A 38 14.04 -5.49 -7.38
N LYS A 39 14.26 -4.46 -8.20
CA LYS A 39 15.09 -3.31 -7.85
C LYS A 39 14.59 -2.59 -6.58
N VAL A 40 13.30 -2.32 -6.49
CA VAL A 40 12.67 -1.69 -5.31
C VAL A 40 12.82 -2.59 -4.07
N THR A 41 12.57 -3.88 -4.22
CA THR A 41 12.76 -4.84 -3.13
C THR A 41 14.19 -4.84 -2.63
N ASP A 42 15.17 -4.93 -3.53
CA ASP A 42 16.60 -4.99 -3.20
C ASP A 42 17.08 -3.73 -2.49
N TRP A 43 16.63 -2.56 -2.97
CA TRP A 43 17.00 -1.30 -2.35
C TRP A 43 16.43 -1.22 -0.94
N GLN A 44 15.14 -1.50 -0.77
CA GLN A 44 14.47 -1.37 0.51
C GLN A 44 14.96 -2.41 1.54
N MET A 45 15.26 -3.63 1.11
CA MET A 45 15.83 -4.67 2.00
C MET A 45 17.19 -4.25 2.57
N LYS A 46 17.98 -3.47 1.83
CA LYS A 46 19.27 -2.93 2.28
C LYS A 46 19.13 -1.66 3.12
N ASN A 47 17.99 -0.98 3.04
CA ASN A 47 17.73 0.31 3.70
C ASN A 47 16.55 0.20 4.65
N GLN A 48 16.65 -0.74 5.59
CA GLN A 48 15.67 -0.91 6.66
C GLN A 48 15.85 0.17 7.73
N ILE A 49 14.76 0.80 8.13
CA ILE A 49 14.74 1.89 9.11
C ILE A 49 13.88 1.59 10.35
N HIS A 50 13.17 0.46 10.34
CA HIS A 50 12.32 0.01 11.44
C HIS A 50 12.59 -1.46 11.77
N LYS A 51 12.10 -1.93 12.94
CA LYS A 51 12.15 -3.35 13.29
C LYS A 51 11.36 -4.18 12.27
N GLU A 52 11.87 -5.35 11.90
CA GLU A 52 11.27 -6.19 10.86
C GLU A 52 9.83 -6.63 11.18
N THR A 53 9.47 -6.76 12.46
CA THR A 53 8.12 -7.11 12.90
C THR A 53 7.18 -5.92 13.11
N ASP A 54 7.70 -4.69 13.00
CA ASP A 54 6.87 -3.48 13.09
C ASP A 54 5.84 -3.41 11.96
N TRP A 55 4.72 -2.75 12.18
CA TRP A 55 3.64 -2.61 11.20
C TRP A 55 4.10 -2.02 9.87
N THR A 56 5.08 -1.12 9.91
CA THR A 56 5.66 -0.52 8.70
C THR A 56 6.27 -1.57 7.78
N ASN A 57 7.02 -2.48 8.38
CA ASN A 57 7.60 -3.64 7.69
C ASN A 57 6.56 -4.73 7.42
N GLY A 58 5.51 -4.86 8.23
CA GLY A 58 4.38 -5.74 7.93
C GLY A 58 3.78 -5.42 6.56
N ALA A 59 3.60 -4.14 6.27
CA ALA A 59 3.12 -3.67 4.96
C ALA A 59 4.18 -3.87 3.85
N PHE A 60 5.46 -3.62 4.14
CA PHE A 60 6.55 -3.85 3.19
C PHE A 60 6.65 -5.32 2.80
N PHE A 61 6.74 -6.24 3.76
CA PHE A 61 6.88 -7.66 3.48
C PHE A 61 5.65 -8.26 2.79
N ALA A 62 4.44 -7.73 3.02
CA ALA A 62 3.27 -8.08 2.22
C ALA A 62 3.47 -7.73 0.73
N GLY A 63 4.10 -6.58 0.45
CA GLY A 63 4.50 -6.19 -0.91
C GLY A 63 5.63 -7.05 -1.46
N VAL A 64 6.64 -7.40 -0.64
CA VAL A 64 7.75 -8.29 -1.04
C VAL A 64 7.23 -9.69 -1.39
N PHE A 65 6.26 -10.22 -0.63
CA PHE A 65 5.64 -11.49 -0.99
C PHE A 65 4.88 -11.40 -2.32
N ALA A 66 4.17 -10.31 -2.59
CA ALA A 66 3.53 -10.08 -3.90
C ALA A 66 4.57 -9.96 -5.04
N ALA A 67 5.75 -9.38 -4.75
CA ALA A 67 6.87 -9.37 -5.70
C ALA A 67 7.42 -10.77 -5.95
N TYR A 68 7.56 -11.62 -4.93
CA TYR A 68 7.91 -13.02 -5.10
C TYR A 68 6.89 -13.75 -5.99
N GLU A 69 5.60 -13.61 -5.70
CA GLU A 69 4.54 -14.25 -6.52
C GLU A 69 4.59 -13.81 -7.98
N THR A 70 4.92 -12.54 -8.23
CA THR A 70 4.99 -11.97 -9.57
C THR A 70 6.26 -12.35 -10.33
N THR A 71 7.40 -12.35 -9.67
CA THR A 71 8.71 -12.55 -10.29
C THR A 71 9.20 -13.98 -10.24
N LYS A 72 8.73 -14.75 -9.24
CA LYS A 72 9.20 -16.10 -8.87
C LYS A 72 10.71 -16.14 -8.53
N SER A 73 11.26 -15.01 -8.08
CA SER A 73 12.66 -14.90 -7.71
C SER A 73 13.00 -15.74 -6.47
N PRO A 74 13.89 -16.74 -6.57
CA PRO A 74 14.32 -17.52 -5.40
C PRO A 74 14.94 -16.64 -4.32
N ARG A 75 15.72 -15.65 -4.70
CA ARG A 75 16.39 -14.71 -3.78
C ARG A 75 15.38 -13.92 -2.92
N ILE A 76 14.24 -13.52 -3.49
CA ILE A 76 13.17 -12.85 -2.72
C ILE A 76 12.57 -13.84 -1.72
N MET A 77 12.33 -15.08 -2.11
CA MET A 77 11.86 -16.14 -1.21
C MET A 77 12.84 -16.37 -0.06
N ASP A 78 14.14 -16.50 -0.37
CA ASP A 78 15.18 -16.70 0.65
C ASP A 78 15.23 -15.53 1.65
N SER A 79 15.08 -14.29 1.16
CA SER A 79 15.01 -13.11 2.01
C SER A 79 13.79 -13.11 2.95
N LEU A 80 12.62 -13.53 2.44
CA LEU A 80 11.39 -13.67 3.23
C LEU A 80 11.53 -14.76 4.30
N MET A 81 12.10 -15.90 3.94
CA MET A 81 12.36 -17.00 4.89
C MET A 81 13.34 -16.57 5.96
N ALA A 82 14.46 -15.95 5.58
CA ALA A 82 15.46 -15.46 6.51
C ALA A 82 14.89 -14.41 7.49
N MET A 83 13.98 -13.53 7.03
CA MET A 83 13.27 -12.59 7.89
C MET A 83 12.42 -13.33 8.92
N GLY A 84 11.64 -14.33 8.51
CA GLY A 84 10.82 -15.11 9.42
C GLY A 84 11.66 -15.87 10.47
N GLU A 85 12.74 -16.52 10.06
CA GLU A 85 13.65 -17.25 10.97
C GLU A 85 14.36 -16.31 11.98
N ARG A 86 14.85 -15.14 11.54
CA ARG A 86 15.47 -14.16 12.45
C ARG A 86 14.51 -13.67 13.53
N ASN A 87 13.24 -13.58 13.21
CA ASN A 87 12.19 -13.11 14.11
C ASN A 87 11.44 -14.27 14.79
N LEU A 88 11.93 -15.51 14.66
CA LEU A 88 11.34 -16.70 15.27
C LEU A 88 9.85 -16.87 14.94
N TRP A 89 9.40 -16.31 13.81
CA TRP A 89 8.01 -16.28 13.36
C TRP A 89 7.05 -15.62 14.35
N LEU A 90 7.58 -14.75 15.23
CA LEU A 90 6.80 -14.02 16.21
C LEU A 90 6.19 -12.75 15.59
N PRO A 91 4.90 -12.46 15.84
CA PRO A 91 4.37 -11.12 15.57
C PRO A 91 5.01 -10.10 16.51
N HIS A 92 4.74 -8.81 16.30
CA HIS A 92 5.20 -7.78 17.23
C HIS A 92 4.51 -7.98 18.61
N PRO A 93 5.07 -7.53 19.73
CA PRO A 93 4.73 -8.08 21.07
C PRO A 93 3.34 -7.74 21.62
N ARG A 94 2.65 -6.72 21.12
CA ARG A 94 1.30 -6.36 21.62
C ARG A 94 0.26 -7.24 20.96
N PHE A 95 -0.11 -8.35 21.59
CA PHE A 95 -1.03 -9.34 21.00
C PHE A 95 -2.45 -8.79 20.72
N ASP A 96 -2.87 -7.71 21.36
CA ASP A 96 -4.19 -7.10 21.21
C ASP A 96 -4.21 -5.89 20.25
N HIS A 97 -3.08 -5.58 19.62
CA HIS A 97 -2.95 -4.45 18.72
C HIS A 97 -2.94 -4.90 17.25
N ALA A 98 -3.76 -4.25 16.43
CA ALA A 98 -3.87 -4.60 15.00
C ALA A 98 -2.53 -4.50 14.27
N ASP A 99 -1.74 -3.48 14.56
CA ASP A 99 -0.44 -3.25 13.93
C ASP A 99 0.51 -4.43 14.13
N ASP A 100 0.47 -5.04 15.32
CA ASP A 100 1.45 -6.03 15.73
C ASP A 100 1.28 -7.38 15.02
N ILE A 101 0.11 -7.64 14.43
CA ILE A 101 -0.12 -8.84 13.60
C ILE A 101 -0.01 -8.58 12.10
N ALA A 102 0.41 -7.38 11.68
CA ALA A 102 0.54 -7.06 10.26
C ALA A 102 1.58 -7.93 9.53
N ILE A 103 2.71 -8.21 10.17
CA ILE A 103 3.78 -9.08 9.62
C ILE A 103 3.31 -10.51 9.40
N SER A 104 2.34 -10.95 10.19
CA SER A 104 1.77 -12.31 10.12
C SER A 104 1.06 -12.61 8.80
N GLN A 105 0.66 -11.58 8.04
CA GLN A 105 0.15 -11.77 6.69
C GLN A 105 1.18 -12.53 5.84
N THR A 106 2.45 -12.13 5.93
CA THR A 106 3.56 -12.77 5.20
C THR A 106 3.90 -14.14 5.78
N TYR A 107 3.89 -14.30 7.09
CA TYR A 107 4.13 -15.61 7.73
C TYR A 107 3.11 -16.66 7.29
N ILE A 108 1.84 -16.29 7.19
CA ILE A 108 0.79 -17.22 6.72
C ILE A 108 0.98 -17.56 5.23
N ASP A 109 1.38 -16.59 4.40
CA ASP A 109 1.67 -16.84 2.99
C ASP A 109 2.83 -17.82 2.82
N LEU A 110 3.91 -17.67 3.59
CA LEU A 110 5.05 -18.59 3.61
C LEU A 110 4.67 -19.97 4.15
N TYR A 111 3.86 -20.02 5.21
CA TYR A 111 3.30 -21.29 5.71
C TYR A 111 2.50 -22.05 4.65
N ARG A 112 1.73 -21.35 3.84
CA ARG A 112 0.95 -21.98 2.75
C ARG A 112 1.85 -22.71 1.74
N ILE A 113 3.09 -22.25 1.57
CA ILE A 113 4.10 -22.85 0.69
C ILE A 113 4.89 -23.96 1.41
N LYS A 114 5.39 -23.65 2.61
CA LYS A 114 6.35 -24.48 3.33
C LYS A 114 5.71 -25.52 4.26
N LYS A 115 4.48 -25.29 4.74
CA LYS A 115 3.70 -26.15 5.65
C LYS A 115 4.34 -26.36 7.03
N ASP A 116 5.26 -25.52 7.44
CA ASP A 116 5.85 -25.57 8.78
C ASP A 116 4.98 -24.79 9.78
N ARG A 117 4.36 -25.51 10.71
CA ARG A 117 3.42 -24.96 11.70
C ARG A 117 4.03 -23.87 12.59
N ARG A 118 5.35 -23.90 12.83
CA ARG A 118 6.05 -22.90 13.62
C ARG A 118 5.84 -21.48 13.05
N MET A 119 5.69 -21.35 11.73
CA MET A 119 5.53 -20.06 11.05
C MET A 119 4.28 -19.29 11.44
N ILE A 120 3.25 -19.96 11.94
CA ILE A 120 1.94 -19.35 12.22
C ILE A 120 1.41 -19.59 13.63
N GLN A 121 2.07 -20.43 14.45
CA GLN A 121 1.52 -20.78 15.76
C GLN A 121 1.40 -19.56 16.67
N ALA A 122 2.44 -18.73 16.79
CA ALA A 122 2.40 -17.52 17.59
C ALA A 122 1.33 -16.51 17.12
N THR A 123 1.11 -16.41 15.81
CA THR A 123 0.03 -15.59 15.24
C THR A 123 -1.35 -16.10 15.67
N ILE A 124 -1.57 -17.40 15.62
CA ILE A 124 -2.83 -18.02 16.05
C ILE A 124 -3.08 -17.73 17.53
N ASP A 125 -2.07 -17.93 18.36
CA ASP A 125 -2.16 -17.69 19.80
C ASP A 125 -2.48 -16.23 20.12
N SER A 126 -1.86 -15.29 19.41
CA SER A 126 -2.12 -13.85 19.54
C SER A 126 -3.55 -13.49 19.15
N VAL A 127 -4.03 -13.98 18.02
CA VAL A 127 -5.40 -13.70 17.54
C VAL A 127 -6.47 -14.32 18.45
N LEU A 128 -6.22 -15.51 18.98
CA LEU A 128 -7.13 -16.16 19.94
C LEU A 128 -7.16 -15.44 21.29
N LYS A 129 -6.03 -14.90 21.75
CA LYS A 129 -5.97 -14.04 22.94
C LYS A 129 -6.75 -12.74 22.70
N MET A 130 -6.55 -12.10 21.56
CA MET A 130 -7.31 -10.89 21.17
C MET A 130 -8.83 -11.11 21.22
N ARG A 131 -9.32 -12.29 20.81
CA ARG A 131 -10.74 -12.65 20.86
C ARG A 131 -11.33 -12.63 22.26
N LYS A 132 -10.53 -12.95 23.28
CA LYS A 132 -10.97 -13.05 24.69
C LYS A 132 -11.04 -11.71 25.41
N ILE A 133 -10.48 -10.66 24.83
CA ILE A 133 -10.49 -9.33 25.43
C ILE A 133 -11.87 -8.71 25.22
N LYS A 134 -12.69 -8.72 26.25
CA LYS A 134 -13.89 -7.92 26.35
C LYS A 134 -13.44 -6.46 26.44
N GLY A 135 -14.08 -5.57 25.69
CA GLY A 135 -13.72 -4.17 25.51
C GLY A 135 -13.13 -3.55 26.78
N ASN A 136 -11.84 -3.24 26.70
CA ASN A 136 -11.11 -2.67 27.82
C ASN A 136 -11.35 -1.17 27.82
N GLU A 137 -11.61 -0.57 28.98
CA GLU A 137 -11.79 0.89 29.13
C GLU A 137 -10.57 1.70 28.68
N GLU A 138 -9.39 1.07 28.62
CA GLU A 138 -8.18 1.65 28.06
C GLU A 138 -8.20 1.78 26.53
N LYS A 139 -9.14 1.12 25.84
CA LYS A 139 -9.27 1.24 24.39
C LYS A 139 -10.04 2.52 24.07
N LYS A 140 -9.39 3.39 23.30
CA LYS A 140 -10.01 4.65 22.86
C LYS A 140 -11.35 4.34 22.18
N HIS A 141 -12.42 4.94 22.69
CA HIS A 141 -13.80 4.76 22.23
C HIS A 141 -14.37 3.35 22.42
N GLY A 142 -13.84 2.52 23.33
CA GLY A 142 -14.36 1.19 23.64
C GLY A 142 -14.22 0.15 22.54
N ILE A 143 -13.52 0.44 21.44
CA ILE A 143 -13.30 -0.48 20.32
C ILE A 143 -11.82 -0.80 20.12
N ALA A 144 -11.53 -2.02 19.65
CA ALA A 144 -10.17 -2.49 19.49
C ALA A 144 -9.45 -1.80 18.32
N TRP A 145 -10.11 -1.62 17.20
CA TRP A 145 -9.57 -0.97 16.00
C TRP A 145 -10.12 0.45 15.86
N TRP A 146 -9.60 1.35 16.66
CA TRP A 146 -10.07 2.74 16.79
C TRP A 146 -9.46 3.72 15.76
N TRP A 147 -8.64 3.22 14.81
CA TRP A 147 -8.03 3.98 13.72
C TRP A 147 -8.14 3.20 12.40
N CYS A 148 -8.29 3.93 11.29
CA CYS A 148 -8.59 3.32 10.00
C CYS A 148 -7.44 2.46 9.45
N ASP A 149 -6.20 2.76 9.80
CA ASP A 149 -5.01 1.98 9.37
C ASP A 149 -5.08 0.53 9.85
N ALA A 150 -5.73 0.28 10.99
CA ALA A 150 -5.96 -1.06 11.53
C ALA A 150 -6.61 -2.00 10.50
N LEU A 151 -7.40 -1.44 9.56
CA LEU A 151 -8.12 -2.20 8.53
C LEU A 151 -7.21 -2.78 7.43
N PHE A 152 -5.95 -2.35 7.35
CA PHE A 152 -4.92 -3.04 6.57
C PHE A 152 -4.15 -4.07 7.42
N MET A 153 -3.97 -3.76 8.69
CA MET A 153 -3.03 -4.50 9.54
C MET A 153 -3.57 -5.86 9.98
N ALA A 154 -4.78 -5.89 10.54
CA ALA A 154 -5.35 -7.09 11.13
C ALA A 154 -6.30 -7.89 10.23
N PRO A 155 -7.28 -7.29 9.51
CA PRO A 155 -8.27 -8.03 8.73
C PRO A 155 -7.68 -9.05 7.75
N PRO A 156 -6.62 -8.74 6.99
CA PRO A 156 -6.02 -9.73 6.09
C PRO A 156 -5.42 -10.93 6.83
N THR A 157 -4.85 -10.72 8.02
CA THR A 157 -4.31 -11.81 8.86
C THR A 157 -5.43 -12.76 9.31
N LEU A 158 -6.54 -12.20 9.83
CA LEU A 158 -7.69 -13.02 10.25
C LEU A 158 -8.30 -13.78 9.08
N ALA A 159 -8.48 -13.12 7.93
CA ALA A 159 -9.02 -13.76 6.74
C ALA A 159 -8.13 -14.91 6.22
N LYS A 160 -6.80 -14.69 6.20
CA LYS A 160 -5.83 -15.72 5.84
C LYS A 160 -5.89 -16.92 6.80
N LEU A 161 -5.99 -16.66 8.12
CA LEU A 161 -6.16 -17.73 9.11
C LEU A 161 -7.46 -18.50 8.89
N ALA A 162 -8.60 -17.81 8.65
CA ALA A 162 -9.88 -18.45 8.40
C ALA A 162 -9.81 -19.48 7.26
N VAL A 163 -9.19 -19.10 6.14
CA VAL A 163 -9.05 -19.97 4.96
C VAL A 163 -8.01 -21.06 5.21
N THR A 164 -6.86 -20.68 5.77
CA THR A 164 -5.73 -21.62 5.95
C THR A 164 -6.04 -22.75 6.94
N LEU A 165 -6.76 -22.41 8.01
CA LEU A 165 -7.14 -23.35 9.06
C LEU A 165 -8.53 -23.97 8.83
N LYS A 166 -9.26 -23.51 7.81
CA LYS A 166 -10.67 -23.88 7.54
C LYS A 166 -11.57 -23.58 8.75
N ASP A 167 -11.30 -22.48 9.45
CA ASP A 167 -12.04 -22.05 10.64
C ASP A 167 -12.72 -20.69 10.38
N PRO A 168 -14.02 -20.67 10.07
CA PRO A 168 -14.76 -19.46 9.77
C PRO A 168 -14.89 -18.51 10.97
N SER A 169 -14.59 -18.95 12.19
CA SER A 169 -14.66 -18.10 13.38
C SER A 169 -13.72 -16.90 13.32
N PHE A 170 -12.63 -16.98 12.55
CA PHE A 170 -11.76 -15.84 12.30
C PHE A 170 -12.42 -14.79 11.39
N PHE A 171 -13.26 -15.18 10.43
CA PHE A 171 -14.08 -14.22 9.68
C PHE A 171 -15.12 -13.55 10.58
N VAL A 172 -15.78 -14.30 11.45
CA VAL A 172 -16.77 -13.76 12.42
C VAL A 172 -16.11 -12.72 13.33
N GLN A 173 -14.91 -13.02 13.84
CA GLN A 173 -14.13 -12.09 14.64
C GLN A 173 -13.78 -10.83 13.83
N ASN A 174 -13.32 -11.01 12.58
CA ASN A 174 -13.00 -9.90 11.69
C ASN A 174 -14.21 -9.00 11.47
N ASP A 175 -15.37 -9.58 11.12
CA ASP A 175 -16.58 -8.83 10.82
C ASP A 175 -17.03 -7.96 12.00
N SER A 176 -16.97 -8.51 13.21
CA SER A 176 -17.31 -7.77 14.43
C SER A 176 -16.39 -6.55 14.63
N LEU A 177 -15.07 -6.76 14.55
CA LEU A 177 -14.08 -5.70 14.80
C LEU A 177 -14.05 -4.67 13.65
N TYR A 178 -14.16 -5.14 12.42
CA TYR A 178 -14.21 -4.26 11.24
C TYR A 178 -15.41 -3.35 11.28
N LYS A 179 -16.57 -3.91 11.62
CA LYS A 179 -17.82 -3.15 11.66
C LYS A 179 -17.81 -2.06 12.74
N GLN A 180 -17.22 -2.33 13.90
CA GLN A 180 -17.02 -1.32 14.94
C GLN A 180 -16.18 -0.13 14.43
N CYS A 181 -15.08 -0.41 13.72
CA CYS A 181 -14.24 0.62 13.11
C CYS A 181 -14.99 1.39 12.01
N TYR A 182 -15.72 0.67 11.15
CA TYR A 182 -16.56 1.28 10.11
C TYR A 182 -17.62 2.20 10.70
N ASP A 183 -18.37 1.74 11.70
CA ASP A 183 -19.44 2.51 12.33
C ASP A 183 -18.90 3.78 13.02
N LEU A 184 -17.66 3.74 13.55
CA LEU A 184 -17.03 4.89 14.16
C LEU A 184 -16.46 5.88 13.12
N LEU A 185 -15.77 5.41 12.07
CA LEU A 185 -14.87 6.24 11.27
C LEU A 185 -15.33 6.50 9.83
N TYR A 186 -16.24 5.68 9.29
CA TYR A 186 -16.68 5.85 7.91
C TYR A 186 -17.64 7.01 7.74
N ASN A 187 -17.26 7.97 6.92
CA ASN A 187 -18.13 9.07 6.53
C ASN A 187 -18.94 8.69 5.29
N LYS A 188 -20.25 8.49 5.46
CA LYS A 188 -21.16 8.04 4.39
C LYS A 188 -21.41 9.10 3.31
N GLU A 189 -21.21 10.37 3.61
CA GLU A 189 -21.36 11.47 2.65
C GLU A 189 -20.15 11.56 1.72
N GLU A 190 -18.93 11.42 2.29
CA GLU A 190 -17.69 11.53 1.56
C GLU A 190 -17.18 10.18 1.04
N HIS A 191 -17.75 9.07 1.49
CA HIS A 191 -17.28 7.71 1.21
C HIS A 191 -15.79 7.50 1.54
N LEU A 192 -15.33 8.12 2.64
CA LEU A 192 -13.96 8.10 3.12
C LEU A 192 -13.93 7.81 4.63
N PHE A 193 -12.81 7.29 5.11
CA PHE A 193 -12.57 7.09 6.53
C PHE A 193 -11.85 8.30 7.14
N ALA A 194 -12.36 8.79 8.27
CA ALA A 194 -11.54 9.57 9.18
C ALA A 194 -10.41 8.69 9.74
N ARG A 195 -9.23 9.27 10.04
CA ARG A 195 -8.11 8.47 10.56
C ARG A 195 -8.43 7.87 11.92
N ASP A 196 -8.96 8.67 12.81
CA ASP A 196 -9.47 8.29 14.14
C ASP A 196 -10.50 9.33 14.61
N ALA A 197 -11.05 9.14 15.81
CA ALA A 197 -12.13 9.98 16.32
C ALA A 197 -11.74 11.46 16.51
N LYS A 198 -10.44 11.83 16.51
CA LYS A 198 -10.02 13.24 16.55
C LYS A 198 -10.34 14.00 15.26
N TYR A 199 -10.62 13.28 14.18
CA TYR A 199 -10.90 13.81 12.85
C TYR A 199 -12.38 13.70 12.46
N LEU A 200 -13.23 13.25 13.40
CA LEU A 200 -14.67 13.21 13.20
C LEU A 200 -15.28 14.62 13.30
N TRP A 201 -16.37 14.79 12.57
CA TRP A 201 -17.24 15.94 12.68
C TRP A 201 -18.47 15.58 13.50
N ASN A 202 -18.85 16.45 14.43
CA ASN A 202 -20.09 16.29 15.19
C ASN A 202 -21.33 16.68 14.34
N VAL A 203 -22.51 16.50 14.89
CA VAL A 203 -23.77 16.81 14.20
C VAL A 203 -23.94 18.31 13.90
N GLN A 204 -23.21 19.17 14.57
CA GLN A 204 -23.19 20.62 14.32
C GLN A 204 -22.21 21.00 13.18
N GLY A 205 -21.50 20.02 12.58
CA GLY A 205 -20.51 20.27 11.54
C GLY A 205 -19.18 20.83 12.06
N GLU A 206 -18.90 20.63 13.35
CA GLU A 206 -17.64 21.03 13.97
C GLU A 206 -16.67 19.86 14.04
N GLY A 207 -15.40 20.13 13.75
CA GLY A 207 -14.32 19.17 13.73
C GLY A 207 -13.06 19.78 13.11
N LYS A 208 -11.99 18.98 12.99
CA LYS A 208 -10.78 19.43 12.30
C LYS A 208 -11.10 19.77 10.85
N LYS A 209 -10.73 20.97 10.44
CA LYS A 209 -10.89 21.51 9.07
C LYS A 209 -9.55 21.63 8.38
N GLU A 210 -9.56 21.41 7.08
CA GLU A 210 -8.48 21.80 6.20
C GLU A 210 -8.45 23.33 5.97
N ALA A 211 -7.41 23.84 5.36
CA ALA A 211 -7.29 25.28 5.08
C ALA A 211 -8.44 25.82 4.20
N ASN A 212 -9.00 24.97 3.34
CA ASN A 212 -10.16 25.29 2.51
C ASN A 212 -11.53 25.11 3.23
N GLY A 213 -11.53 24.84 4.54
CA GLY A 213 -12.72 24.66 5.36
C GLY A 213 -13.37 23.27 5.27
N LYS A 214 -12.87 22.34 4.43
CA LYS A 214 -13.42 20.99 4.29
C LYS A 214 -12.99 20.08 5.43
N LYS A 215 -13.67 18.92 5.55
CA LYS A 215 -13.32 17.81 6.44
C LYS A 215 -11.93 17.29 6.10
N LEU A 216 -11.18 16.86 7.11
CA LEU A 216 -9.86 16.30 6.92
C LEU A 216 -9.94 14.79 6.67
N PHE A 217 -9.53 14.36 5.47
CA PHE A 217 -9.37 12.95 5.12
C PHE A 217 -7.96 12.68 4.58
N TRP A 218 -7.23 11.87 5.31
CA TRP A 218 -5.85 11.55 5.00
C TRP A 218 -5.73 10.48 3.90
N SER A 219 -4.96 10.77 2.85
CA SER A 219 -4.81 9.91 1.69
C SER A 219 -4.27 8.53 2.05
N ARG A 220 -3.13 8.46 2.76
CA ARG A 220 -2.56 7.17 3.16
C ARG A 220 -3.48 6.40 4.11
N GLY A 221 -4.21 7.07 5.00
CA GLY A 221 -5.22 6.41 5.85
C GLY A 221 -6.28 5.69 5.03
N ASN A 222 -6.82 6.34 4.01
CA ASN A 222 -7.78 5.74 3.08
C ASN A 222 -7.13 4.70 2.16
N GLY A 223 -5.89 4.91 1.75
CA GLY A 223 -5.10 3.91 1.03
C GLY A 223 -4.90 2.61 1.81
N TRP A 224 -4.64 2.71 3.13
CA TRP A 224 -4.61 1.54 4.01
C TRP A 224 -5.91 0.76 3.97
N VAL A 225 -7.05 1.44 4.10
CA VAL A 225 -8.36 0.79 4.06
C VAL A 225 -8.59 0.10 2.73
N MET A 226 -8.29 0.77 1.61
CA MET A 226 -8.43 0.20 0.28
C MET A 226 -7.54 -1.03 0.06
N GLY A 227 -6.27 -0.94 0.45
CA GLY A 227 -5.34 -2.07 0.38
C GLY A 227 -5.79 -3.25 1.25
N GLY A 228 -6.28 -2.96 2.46
CA GLY A 228 -6.83 -3.96 3.38
C GLY A 228 -8.08 -4.64 2.86
N LEU A 229 -9.02 -3.88 2.27
CA LEU A 229 -10.23 -4.42 1.63
C LEU A 229 -9.88 -5.39 0.50
N VAL A 230 -8.92 -5.06 -0.35
CA VAL A 230 -8.46 -5.98 -1.39
C VAL A 230 -7.92 -7.27 -0.80
N LYS A 231 -7.03 -7.17 0.21
CA LYS A 231 -6.41 -8.35 0.83
C LYS A 231 -7.44 -9.22 1.55
N LEU A 232 -8.44 -8.61 2.19
CA LEU A 232 -9.56 -9.31 2.81
C LEU A 232 -10.43 -10.00 1.76
N LEU A 233 -10.85 -9.30 0.71
CA LEU A 233 -11.72 -9.81 -0.35
C LEU A 233 -11.05 -10.89 -1.20
N LYS A 234 -9.72 -10.92 -1.31
CA LYS A 234 -8.96 -12.01 -1.94
C LYS A 234 -9.13 -13.34 -1.21
N GLU A 235 -9.23 -13.29 0.11
CA GLU A 235 -9.35 -14.48 0.95
C GLU A 235 -10.82 -14.91 1.17
N MET A 236 -11.73 -13.96 1.23
CA MET A 236 -13.12 -14.21 1.59
C MET A 236 -13.85 -14.97 0.49
N PRO A 237 -14.51 -16.11 0.80
CA PRO A 237 -15.29 -16.86 -0.18
C PRO A 237 -16.37 -16.02 -0.85
N LYS A 238 -16.65 -16.28 -2.14
CA LYS A 238 -17.63 -15.48 -2.90
C LYS A 238 -19.04 -15.52 -2.29
N ASN A 239 -19.40 -16.62 -1.65
CA ASN A 239 -20.69 -16.85 -1.00
C ASN A 239 -20.68 -16.55 0.51
N TYR A 240 -19.61 -15.93 1.05
CA TYR A 240 -19.58 -15.58 2.46
C TYR A 240 -20.62 -14.51 2.78
N PRO A 241 -21.45 -14.66 3.86
CA PRO A 241 -22.64 -13.84 4.07
C PRO A 241 -22.39 -12.32 4.08
N THR A 242 -21.28 -11.86 4.65
CA THR A 242 -20.97 -10.43 4.76
C THR A 242 -20.15 -9.89 3.60
N ARG A 243 -19.78 -10.73 2.61
CA ARG A 243 -18.96 -10.29 1.48
C ARG A 243 -19.55 -9.10 0.72
N SER A 244 -20.88 -9.05 0.58
CA SER A 244 -21.56 -7.96 -0.11
C SER A 244 -21.30 -6.61 0.54
N PHE A 245 -21.28 -6.55 1.88
CA PHE A 245 -20.92 -5.34 2.64
C PHE A 245 -19.53 -4.83 2.23
N TYR A 246 -18.51 -5.69 2.23
CA TYR A 246 -17.14 -5.28 1.87
C TYR A 246 -17.00 -4.89 0.41
N VAL A 247 -17.70 -5.55 -0.50
CA VAL A 247 -17.71 -5.20 -1.93
C VAL A 247 -18.38 -3.85 -2.16
N THR A 248 -19.48 -3.55 -1.46
CA THR A 248 -20.16 -2.26 -1.54
C THR A 248 -19.25 -1.14 -1.02
N LEU A 249 -18.70 -1.30 0.17
CA LEU A 249 -17.74 -0.34 0.76
C LEU A 249 -16.56 -0.09 -0.15
N TYR A 250 -15.97 -1.15 -0.71
CA TYR A 250 -14.87 -1.06 -1.66
C TYR A 250 -15.23 -0.22 -2.90
N LYS A 251 -16.43 -0.45 -3.48
CA LYS A 251 -16.90 0.30 -4.67
C LYS A 251 -17.16 1.77 -4.37
N GLU A 252 -17.77 2.07 -3.24
CA GLU A 252 -18.04 3.45 -2.81
C GLU A 252 -16.73 4.23 -2.64
N MET A 253 -15.77 3.67 -1.90
CA MET A 253 -14.46 4.29 -1.70
C MET A 253 -13.69 4.42 -3.03
N ALA A 254 -13.68 3.38 -3.88
CA ALA A 254 -12.99 3.43 -5.16
C ALA A 254 -13.55 4.54 -6.07
N ALA A 255 -14.87 4.71 -6.12
CA ALA A 255 -15.51 5.77 -6.89
C ALA A 255 -15.16 7.16 -6.35
N ARG A 256 -15.15 7.33 -5.02
CA ARG A 256 -14.77 8.60 -4.41
C ARG A 256 -13.31 8.93 -4.65
N LEU A 257 -12.40 7.98 -4.42
CA LEU A 257 -10.96 8.17 -4.65
C LEU A 257 -10.67 8.47 -6.14
N LEU A 258 -11.33 7.81 -7.07
CA LEU A 258 -11.20 8.13 -8.49
C LEU A 258 -11.47 9.62 -8.77
N SER A 259 -12.53 10.19 -8.17
CA SER A 259 -12.89 11.59 -8.33
C SER A 259 -11.88 12.59 -7.72
N LEU A 260 -10.99 12.11 -6.85
CA LEU A 260 -10.01 12.92 -6.13
C LEU A 260 -8.58 12.79 -6.70
N GLN A 261 -8.39 11.96 -7.73
CA GLN A 261 -7.09 11.82 -8.40
C GLN A 261 -6.68 13.15 -9.04
N GLN A 262 -5.43 13.57 -8.82
CA GLN A 262 -4.93 14.81 -9.41
C GLN A 262 -4.44 14.61 -10.85
N ALA A 263 -4.21 15.73 -11.54
CA ALA A 263 -3.82 15.72 -12.97
C ALA A 263 -2.52 14.95 -13.25
N ASP A 264 -1.58 14.92 -12.30
CA ASP A 264 -0.33 14.15 -12.37
C ASP A 264 -0.51 12.65 -12.09
N GLY A 265 -1.70 12.20 -11.72
CA GLY A 265 -2.03 10.81 -11.47
C GLY A 265 -1.83 10.35 -10.04
N LEU A 266 -1.38 11.20 -9.13
CA LEU A 266 -1.20 10.90 -7.71
C LEU A 266 -2.31 11.54 -6.88
N TRP A 267 -2.48 11.04 -5.66
CA TRP A 267 -3.27 11.71 -4.64
C TRP A 267 -2.36 12.55 -3.75
N ARG A 268 -2.89 13.61 -3.18
CA ARG A 268 -2.19 14.46 -2.21
C ARG A 268 -2.38 13.93 -0.80
N ALA A 269 -1.51 14.35 0.13
CA ALA A 269 -1.60 13.90 1.52
C ALA A 269 -2.99 14.15 2.13
N SER A 270 -3.63 15.29 1.82
CA SER A 270 -5.05 15.52 2.08
C SER A 270 -5.89 15.29 0.83
N LEU A 271 -6.96 14.49 0.96
CA LEU A 271 -7.85 14.15 -0.15
C LEU A 271 -8.77 15.30 -0.54
N LEU A 272 -9.24 16.12 0.41
CA LEU A 272 -10.20 17.18 0.12
C LEU A 272 -9.58 18.57 0.05
N ASP A 273 -8.29 18.71 0.35
CA ASP A 273 -7.54 19.97 0.21
C ASP A 273 -6.18 19.74 -0.49
N PRO A 274 -6.19 19.28 -1.75
CA PRO A 274 -4.95 18.99 -2.45
C PRO A 274 -4.08 20.26 -2.68
N ALA A 275 -4.67 21.43 -2.74
CA ALA A 275 -3.96 22.69 -2.97
C ALA A 275 -3.01 23.05 -1.82
N SER A 276 -3.38 22.71 -0.58
CA SER A 276 -2.54 22.93 0.59
C SER A 276 -1.39 21.90 0.74
N TYR A 277 -1.38 20.86 -0.07
CA TYR A 277 -0.41 19.75 -0.03
C TYR A 277 0.12 19.46 -1.43
N PRO A 278 1.01 20.28 -2.00
CA PRO A 278 1.35 20.27 -3.43
C PRO A 278 2.10 19.01 -3.90
N GLY A 279 2.77 18.28 -3.02
CA GLY A 279 3.48 17.05 -3.36
C GLY A 279 2.56 15.83 -3.54
N GLY A 280 2.85 14.96 -4.50
CA GLY A 280 2.19 13.67 -4.63
C GLY A 280 2.57 12.75 -3.47
N GLU A 281 1.61 12.03 -2.85
CA GLU A 281 1.88 11.10 -1.76
C GLU A 281 1.99 9.68 -2.30
N GLY A 282 3.22 9.13 -2.29
CA GLY A 282 3.55 7.88 -2.98
C GLY A 282 2.90 6.64 -2.37
N SER A 283 2.74 6.58 -1.03
CA SER A 283 2.21 5.37 -0.38
C SER A 283 0.69 5.24 -0.54
N GLY A 284 -0.09 6.29 -0.28
CA GLY A 284 -1.53 6.29 -0.51
C GLY A 284 -1.85 6.02 -1.98
N SER A 285 -1.16 6.73 -2.88
CA SER A 285 -1.31 6.52 -4.33
C SER A 285 -0.96 5.08 -4.76
N GLY A 286 0.04 4.45 -4.13
CA GLY A 286 0.39 3.05 -4.38
C GLY A 286 -0.72 2.08 -3.97
N PHE A 287 -1.32 2.26 -2.79
CA PHE A 287 -2.45 1.44 -2.34
C PHE A 287 -3.70 1.65 -3.21
N ASP A 288 -4.01 2.88 -3.60
CA ASP A 288 -5.16 3.17 -4.45
C ASP A 288 -4.98 2.57 -5.86
N CYS A 289 -3.76 2.65 -6.42
CA CYS A 289 -3.42 1.99 -7.68
C CYS A 289 -3.57 0.46 -7.56
N TYR A 290 -3.04 -0.15 -6.51
CA TYR A 290 -3.21 -1.57 -6.21
C TYR A 290 -4.67 -1.97 -6.16
N ALA A 291 -5.46 -1.21 -5.41
CA ALA A 291 -6.86 -1.53 -5.21
C ALA A 291 -7.66 -1.42 -6.52
N MET A 292 -7.51 -0.32 -7.25
CA MET A 292 -8.23 -0.13 -8.51
C MET A 292 -7.83 -1.14 -9.58
N ALA A 293 -6.53 -1.46 -9.71
CA ALA A 293 -6.05 -2.49 -10.63
C ALA A 293 -6.63 -3.87 -10.29
N TRP A 294 -6.66 -4.23 -9.01
CA TRP A 294 -7.27 -5.48 -8.55
C TRP A 294 -8.77 -5.53 -8.87
N GLY A 295 -9.49 -4.43 -8.65
CA GLY A 295 -10.92 -4.36 -8.95
C GLY A 295 -11.24 -4.58 -10.42
N ILE A 296 -10.42 -4.02 -11.31
CA ILE A 296 -10.52 -4.26 -12.76
C ILE A 296 -10.25 -5.74 -13.07
N ASN A 297 -9.16 -6.30 -12.54
CA ASN A 297 -8.75 -7.69 -12.78
C ASN A 297 -9.80 -8.71 -12.33
N ASN A 298 -10.63 -8.36 -11.34
CA ASN A 298 -11.66 -9.23 -10.77
C ASN A 298 -13.09 -8.88 -11.24
N GLY A 299 -13.24 -7.96 -12.19
CA GLY A 299 -14.55 -7.56 -12.72
C GLY A 299 -15.46 -6.84 -11.72
N ILE A 300 -14.89 -6.32 -10.62
CA ILE A 300 -15.63 -5.57 -9.60
C ILE A 300 -15.77 -4.10 -10.00
N LEU A 301 -14.74 -3.54 -10.64
CA LEU A 301 -14.72 -2.19 -11.19
C LEU A 301 -14.78 -2.22 -12.71
N ASN A 302 -15.48 -1.25 -13.30
CA ASN A 302 -15.57 -1.12 -14.75
C ASN A 302 -14.21 -0.72 -15.34
N LYS A 303 -13.66 -1.54 -16.23
CA LYS A 303 -12.35 -1.32 -16.84
C LYS A 303 -12.27 0.01 -17.56
N ALA A 304 -13.26 0.37 -18.38
CA ALA A 304 -13.22 1.61 -19.16
C ALA A 304 -13.14 2.86 -18.28
N THR A 305 -13.79 2.82 -17.11
CA THR A 305 -13.80 3.93 -16.15
C THR A 305 -12.49 4.05 -15.36
N TYR A 306 -11.94 2.92 -14.88
CA TYR A 306 -10.84 2.95 -13.91
C TYR A 306 -9.46 2.76 -14.54
N LEU A 307 -9.34 2.08 -15.69
CA LEU A 307 -8.04 1.81 -16.32
C LEU A 307 -7.22 3.08 -16.62
N PRO A 308 -7.81 4.17 -17.14
CA PRO A 308 -7.05 5.40 -17.38
C PRO A 308 -6.41 5.97 -16.11
N ALA A 309 -7.13 5.92 -14.97
CA ALA A 309 -6.61 6.37 -13.69
C ALA A 309 -5.47 5.48 -13.20
N VAL A 310 -5.63 4.15 -13.25
CA VAL A 310 -4.58 3.20 -12.88
C VAL A 310 -3.33 3.40 -13.72
N GLN A 311 -3.49 3.57 -15.03
CA GLN A 311 -2.35 3.81 -15.94
C GLN A 311 -1.61 5.11 -15.62
N LYS A 312 -2.37 6.17 -15.34
CA LYS A 312 -1.81 7.46 -14.97
C LYS A 312 -1.04 7.35 -13.64
N THR A 313 -1.64 6.72 -12.62
CA THR A 313 -0.97 6.50 -11.33
C THR A 313 0.28 5.64 -11.48
N TRP A 314 0.22 4.54 -12.23
CA TRP A 314 1.38 3.67 -12.39
C TRP A 314 2.56 4.38 -13.04
N LYS A 315 2.32 5.19 -14.07
CA LYS A 315 3.35 6.06 -14.66
C LYS A 315 3.94 7.02 -13.64
N ALA A 316 3.09 7.69 -12.87
CA ALA A 316 3.51 8.64 -11.84
C ALA A 316 4.31 7.94 -10.72
N LEU A 317 3.87 6.77 -10.22
CA LEU A 317 4.60 6.00 -9.22
C LEU A 317 6.01 5.61 -9.71
N ASN A 318 6.15 5.23 -10.98
CA ASN A 318 7.46 4.91 -11.54
C ASN A 318 8.39 6.13 -11.61
N SER A 319 7.88 7.35 -11.78
CA SER A 319 8.69 8.56 -11.72
C SER A 319 9.17 8.93 -10.31
N LEU A 320 8.58 8.34 -9.27
CA LEU A 320 9.03 8.52 -7.88
C LEU A 320 10.20 7.60 -7.50
N ILE A 321 10.57 6.67 -8.38
CA ILE A 321 11.64 5.70 -8.11
C ILE A 321 12.98 6.25 -8.58
N THR A 322 13.95 6.28 -7.68
CA THR A 322 15.32 6.64 -8.06
C THR A 322 15.97 5.54 -8.91
N PRO A 323 17.04 5.84 -9.66
CA PRO A 323 17.78 4.82 -10.40
C PRO A 323 18.24 3.64 -9.54
N ALA A 324 18.51 3.87 -8.26
CA ALA A 324 18.90 2.84 -7.30
C ALA A 324 17.74 1.94 -6.83
N GLY A 325 16.48 2.39 -6.96
CA GLY A 325 15.29 1.64 -6.53
C GLY A 325 14.58 2.20 -5.29
N LYS A 326 15.01 3.34 -4.73
CA LYS A 326 14.30 4.02 -3.64
C LYS A 326 12.97 4.57 -4.16
N VAL A 327 11.87 4.30 -3.47
CA VAL A 327 10.57 4.94 -3.68
C VAL A 327 10.52 6.21 -2.85
N GLY A 328 10.58 7.35 -3.51
CA GLY A 328 10.52 8.67 -2.87
C GLY A 328 9.09 9.20 -2.69
N TRP A 329 8.98 10.45 -2.21
CA TRP A 329 7.71 11.13 -1.99
C TRP A 329 6.74 10.34 -1.08
N VAL A 330 7.29 9.65 -0.09
CA VAL A 330 6.50 8.93 0.91
C VAL A 330 6.43 9.75 2.17
N GLN A 331 5.23 10.14 2.56
CA GLN A 331 5.03 10.87 3.80
C GLN A 331 5.54 10.06 4.99
N PRO A 332 6.36 10.62 5.90
CA PRO A 332 6.81 9.95 7.12
C PRO A 332 5.65 9.51 8.02
N ILE A 333 5.95 8.64 8.99
CA ILE A 333 4.96 8.16 9.97
C ILE A 333 4.19 9.34 10.57
N GLY A 334 2.88 9.22 10.62
CA GLY A 334 1.96 10.22 11.13
C GLY A 334 0.52 9.75 11.09
N ALA A 335 -0.38 10.58 11.59
CA ALA A 335 -1.81 10.30 11.69
C ALA A 335 -2.67 11.25 10.85
N ASP A 336 -2.06 12.19 10.14
CA ASP A 336 -2.71 13.25 9.39
C ASP A 336 -1.86 13.68 8.18
N PRO A 337 -2.42 14.46 7.26
CA PRO A 337 -1.68 15.01 6.14
C PRO A 337 -0.48 15.83 6.58
N ARG A 338 0.66 15.63 5.93
CA ARG A 338 1.91 16.37 6.14
C ARG A 338 2.32 17.07 4.86
N ARG A 339 3.09 18.18 5.03
CA ARG A 339 3.67 18.95 3.93
C ARG A 339 5.18 18.76 3.81
N ASN A 340 5.83 18.32 4.90
CA ASN A 340 7.28 18.27 5.03
C ASN A 340 7.84 16.93 4.55
N PHE A 341 7.62 16.60 3.28
CA PHE A 341 8.24 15.45 2.63
C PHE A 341 8.48 15.77 1.13
N ASN A 342 9.42 15.08 0.52
CA ASN A 342 9.89 15.34 -0.84
C ASN A 342 10.40 14.04 -1.50
N SER A 343 11.11 14.17 -2.63
CA SER A 343 11.70 13.04 -3.36
C SER A 343 12.68 12.20 -2.53
N GLU A 344 13.28 12.77 -1.50
CA GLU A 344 14.21 12.04 -0.62
C GLU A 344 13.51 11.30 0.51
N SER A 345 12.28 11.70 0.84
CA SER A 345 11.48 11.09 1.90
C SER A 345 11.01 9.71 1.48
N PHE A 346 11.36 8.70 2.24
CA PHE A 346 10.96 7.31 2.01
C PHE A 346 10.56 6.64 3.31
N GLU A 347 9.72 5.63 3.18
CA GLU A 347 9.32 4.71 4.24
C GLU A 347 9.10 3.32 3.65
N VAL A 348 9.36 2.29 4.42
CA VAL A 348 9.29 0.91 3.95
C VAL A 348 7.90 0.55 3.40
N TYR A 349 6.84 1.08 4.01
CA TYR A 349 5.47 0.86 3.52
C TYR A 349 5.19 1.50 2.16
N GLY A 350 5.91 2.54 1.77
CA GLY A 350 5.80 3.13 0.42
C GLY A 350 6.31 2.15 -0.64
N ALA A 351 7.44 1.50 -0.38
CA ALA A 351 7.93 0.41 -1.22
C ALA A 351 6.92 -0.76 -1.23
N GLY A 352 6.35 -1.13 -0.08
CA GLY A 352 5.30 -2.15 0.03
C GLY A 352 4.09 -1.85 -0.85
N ALA A 353 3.57 -0.62 -0.81
CA ALA A 353 2.44 -0.18 -1.63
C ALA A 353 2.77 -0.23 -3.13
N PHE A 354 3.96 0.21 -3.53
CA PHE A 354 4.43 0.12 -4.91
C PHE A 354 4.47 -1.33 -5.41
N LEU A 355 5.02 -2.25 -4.61
CA LEU A 355 5.12 -3.67 -4.95
C LEU A 355 3.74 -4.33 -5.08
N LEU A 356 2.81 -4.00 -4.20
CA LEU A 356 1.42 -4.43 -4.31
C LEU A 356 0.77 -3.90 -5.58
N ALA A 357 0.97 -2.62 -5.92
CA ALA A 357 0.45 -2.04 -7.16
C ALA A 357 1.00 -2.77 -8.40
N GLY A 358 2.32 -2.96 -8.48
CA GLY A 358 2.97 -3.67 -9.57
C GLY A 358 2.43 -5.09 -9.77
N SER A 359 2.13 -5.80 -8.68
CA SER A 359 1.59 -7.17 -8.72
C SER A 359 0.20 -7.27 -9.35
N GLU A 360 -0.57 -6.18 -9.36
CA GLU A 360 -1.89 -6.14 -10.02
C GLU A 360 -1.83 -5.45 -11.39
N VAL A 361 -1.00 -4.42 -11.56
CA VAL A 361 -0.85 -3.74 -12.86
C VAL A 361 -0.34 -4.70 -13.94
N ILE A 362 0.59 -5.61 -13.61
CA ILE A 362 1.12 -6.60 -14.56
C ILE A 362 0.04 -7.53 -15.13
N LYS A 363 -1.07 -7.71 -14.44
CA LYS A 363 -2.20 -8.57 -14.83
C LYS A 363 -3.21 -7.86 -15.73
N LEU A 364 -3.15 -6.53 -15.83
CA LEU A 364 -4.05 -5.77 -16.68
C LEU A 364 -3.81 -6.12 -18.15
N LYS A 365 -4.78 -6.72 -18.79
CA LYS A 365 -4.73 -6.96 -20.25
C LYS A 365 -4.80 -5.61 -20.96
N LYS A 366 -3.92 -5.42 -21.93
CA LYS A 366 -3.97 -4.26 -22.85
C LYS A 366 -5.31 -4.18 -23.57
#